data_19835d6ef4ef691c98e69ca0ed46261d
#
_entry.id   19835d6ef4ef691c98e69ca0ed46261d
#
_cell.length_a   1.000
_cell.length_b   1.000
_cell.length_c   1.000
_cell.angle_alpha   90.00
_cell.angle_beta   90.00
_cell.angle_gamma   90.00
#
_symmetry.space_group_name_H-M   'P 1'
#
loop_
_entity.id
_entity.type
_entity.pdbx_description
1 polymer ?
#
loop_
_entity_poly.entity_id
_entity_poly.type
_entity_poly.pdbx_seq_one_letter_code
_entity_poly.pdbx_strand_id
1 'polypeptide(L)'
;MRDNGDMPRIDAPTVAEHHAMRHDAIVAAARETLVAEGVSAVTPAAVAAQAGLARTSVYQYYPSTGALVAAAVEAIFAEANTVLSDVVGRTGDPRERIHRYIAAALELAARNHGPFHPLSIVDLPPMCRARVRELHEELLAPLHAAVEDLGVGDPEIVVGLAFGAISAAAQLVDHGTHLAAATERTVRFVDAGLDSARASGASGPRRRASTRSPADSAAFC
;
A
#
# COMPACT_ATOMS: atom_id res chain seq x y z
N MET A 1 12.57 39.40 -49.77
CA MET A 1 13.06 38.38 -48.83
C MET A 1 12.26 38.62 -47.54
N ARG A 2 11.15 37.86 -47.35
CA ARG A 2 10.27 38.00 -46.17
C ARG A 2 10.62 36.87 -45.24
N ASP A 3 11.19 37.25 -44.11
CA ASP A 3 11.51 36.36 -43.02
C ASP A 3 10.19 35.85 -42.40
N ASN A 4 9.90 34.57 -42.57
CA ASN A 4 8.75 33.93 -41.97
C ASN A 4 9.17 33.56 -40.54
N GLY A 5 8.90 34.47 -39.61
CA GLY A 5 9.09 34.22 -38.19
C GLY A 5 8.39 32.96 -37.75
N ASP A 6 9.21 32.03 -37.30
CA ASP A 6 8.81 30.79 -36.63
C ASP A 6 8.06 31.16 -35.34
N MET A 7 6.71 31.16 -35.42
CA MET A 7 5.87 31.31 -34.22
C MET A 7 5.99 30.03 -33.42
N PRO A 8 6.41 30.10 -32.16
CA PRO A 8 6.42 28.92 -31.30
C PRO A 8 5.00 28.35 -31.21
N ARG A 9 4.82 27.12 -31.69
CA ARG A 9 3.61 26.34 -31.43
C ARG A 9 3.51 26.13 -29.92
N ILE A 10 2.62 26.87 -29.28
CA ILE A 10 2.11 26.49 -27.97
C ILE A 10 1.20 25.30 -28.25
N ASP A 11 1.69 24.09 -27.99
CA ASP A 11 0.87 22.89 -28.01
C ASP A 11 -0.17 23.03 -26.89
N ALA A 12 -1.37 23.43 -27.24
CA ALA A 12 -2.50 23.39 -26.32
C ALA A 12 -2.77 21.92 -25.96
N PRO A 13 -2.96 21.59 -24.66
CA PRO A 13 -3.24 20.21 -24.25
C PRO A 13 -4.40 19.63 -25.06
N THR A 14 -4.23 18.39 -25.50
CA THR A 14 -5.29 17.67 -26.23
C THR A 14 -6.48 17.42 -25.29
N VAL A 15 -7.65 17.12 -25.84
CA VAL A 15 -8.86 16.76 -25.05
C VAL A 15 -8.56 15.59 -24.11
N ALA A 16 -7.74 14.63 -24.55
CA ALA A 16 -7.32 13.48 -23.73
C ALA A 16 -6.43 13.91 -22.57
N GLU A 17 -5.47 14.80 -22.79
CA GLU A 17 -4.60 15.35 -21.74
C GLU A 17 -5.40 16.16 -20.72
N HIS A 18 -6.33 16.98 -21.15
CA HIS A 18 -7.24 17.70 -20.25
C HIS A 18 -8.10 16.73 -19.41
N HIS A 19 -8.55 15.63 -20.01
CA HIS A 19 -9.32 14.61 -19.31
C HIS A 19 -8.46 13.93 -18.24
N ALA A 20 -7.24 13.53 -18.58
CA ALA A 20 -6.29 12.93 -17.65
C ALA A 20 -5.94 13.88 -16.49
N MET A 21 -5.61 15.14 -16.79
CA MET A 21 -5.30 16.15 -15.77
C MET A 21 -6.46 16.37 -14.77
N ARG A 22 -7.71 16.38 -15.25
CA ARG A 22 -8.88 16.50 -14.36
C ARG A 22 -9.10 15.26 -13.53
N HIS A 23 -8.93 14.07 -14.11
CA HIS A 23 -8.98 12.81 -13.40
C HIS A 23 -7.97 12.80 -12.25
N ASP A 24 -6.70 13.13 -12.54
CA ASP A 24 -5.63 13.15 -11.56
C ASP A 24 -5.85 14.18 -10.45
N ALA A 25 -6.38 15.37 -10.81
CA ALA A 25 -6.76 16.40 -9.84
C ALA A 25 -7.88 15.91 -8.89
N ILE A 26 -8.88 15.19 -9.41
CA ILE A 26 -9.96 14.61 -8.60
C ILE A 26 -9.40 13.55 -7.63
N VAL A 27 -8.56 12.64 -8.13
CA VAL A 27 -7.96 11.58 -7.31
C VAL A 27 -7.06 12.17 -6.22
N ALA A 28 -6.23 13.16 -6.56
CA ALA A 28 -5.36 13.85 -5.61
C ALA A 28 -6.20 14.53 -4.50
N ALA A 29 -7.22 15.30 -4.87
CA ALA A 29 -8.11 15.95 -3.91
C ALA A 29 -8.85 14.94 -3.02
N ALA A 30 -9.36 13.83 -3.60
CA ALA A 30 -10.03 12.78 -2.85
C ALA A 30 -9.08 12.08 -1.85
N ARG A 31 -7.83 11.82 -2.26
CA ARG A 31 -6.77 11.27 -1.41
C ARG A 31 -6.45 12.21 -0.24
N GLU A 32 -6.22 13.48 -0.51
CA GLU A 32 -5.91 14.48 0.52
C GLU A 32 -7.05 14.61 1.52
N THR A 33 -8.32 14.68 1.05
CA THR A 33 -9.48 14.71 1.92
C THR A 33 -9.58 13.45 2.78
N LEU A 34 -9.34 12.27 2.18
CA LEU A 34 -9.37 10.98 2.88
C LEU A 34 -8.35 10.92 4.02
N VAL A 35 -7.13 11.38 3.74
CA VAL A 35 -6.03 11.38 4.72
C VAL A 35 -6.25 12.39 5.83
N ALA A 36 -6.69 13.60 5.51
CA ALA A 36 -6.83 14.69 6.48
C ALA A 36 -8.08 14.58 7.35
N GLU A 37 -9.20 14.12 6.76
CA GLU A 37 -10.52 14.25 7.38
C GLU A 37 -11.27 12.89 7.48
N GLY A 38 -10.74 11.83 6.88
CA GLY A 38 -11.32 10.49 6.89
C GLY A 38 -12.35 10.23 5.80
N VAL A 39 -12.87 9.00 5.78
CA VAL A 39 -13.76 8.48 4.70
C VAL A 39 -15.05 9.30 4.57
N SER A 40 -15.64 9.75 5.67
CA SER A 40 -16.90 10.48 5.67
C SER A 40 -16.82 11.86 5.02
N ALA A 41 -15.64 12.46 5.00
CA ALA A 41 -15.40 13.77 4.37
C ALA A 41 -15.26 13.67 2.85
N VAL A 42 -14.92 12.50 2.31
CA VAL A 42 -14.76 12.30 0.86
C VAL A 42 -16.12 12.33 0.19
N THR A 43 -16.55 13.51 -0.21
CA THR A 43 -17.80 13.72 -0.95
C THR A 43 -17.50 14.37 -2.31
N PRO A 44 -18.35 14.13 -3.33
CA PRO A 44 -18.16 14.79 -4.63
C PRO A 44 -18.14 16.32 -4.55
N ALA A 45 -18.81 16.91 -3.55
CA ALA A 45 -18.81 18.37 -3.35
C ALA A 45 -17.49 18.87 -2.76
N ALA A 46 -16.98 18.20 -1.71
CA ALA A 46 -15.71 18.54 -1.07
C ALA A 46 -14.55 18.39 -2.06
N VAL A 47 -14.49 17.23 -2.74
CA VAL A 47 -13.45 16.93 -3.73
C VAL A 47 -13.49 17.90 -4.91
N ALA A 48 -14.68 18.26 -5.43
CA ALA A 48 -14.83 19.25 -6.50
C ALA A 48 -14.29 20.62 -6.07
N ALA A 49 -14.64 21.06 -4.86
CA ALA A 49 -14.16 22.33 -4.32
C ALA A 49 -12.63 22.36 -4.20
N GLN A 50 -12.03 21.29 -3.68
CA GLN A 50 -10.59 21.18 -3.52
C GLN A 50 -9.87 21.08 -4.88
N ALA A 51 -10.42 20.34 -5.84
CA ALA A 51 -9.87 20.20 -7.19
C ALA A 51 -10.10 21.44 -8.08
N GLY A 52 -10.83 22.45 -7.63
CA GLY A 52 -11.19 23.62 -8.44
C GLY A 52 -12.13 23.29 -9.60
N LEU A 53 -13.00 22.29 -9.44
CA LEU A 53 -13.92 21.80 -10.46
C LEU A 53 -15.40 22.00 -10.05
N ALA A 54 -16.29 21.96 -11.04
CA ALA A 54 -17.71 21.88 -10.76
C ALA A 54 -18.06 20.47 -10.21
N ARG A 55 -19.00 20.39 -9.25
CA ARG A 55 -19.49 19.12 -8.70
C ARG A 55 -19.96 18.14 -9.79
N THR A 56 -20.61 18.63 -10.82
CA THR A 56 -21.06 17.83 -11.97
C THR A 56 -19.91 17.20 -12.75
N SER A 57 -18.75 17.84 -12.77
CA SER A 57 -17.55 17.29 -13.41
C SER A 57 -17.04 16.05 -12.67
N VAL A 58 -17.09 16.03 -11.32
CA VAL A 58 -16.67 14.85 -10.54
C VAL A 58 -17.54 13.64 -10.86
N TYR A 59 -18.85 13.83 -11.01
CA TYR A 59 -19.77 12.74 -11.37
C TYR A 59 -19.54 12.15 -12.77
N GLN A 60 -18.89 12.89 -13.68
CA GLN A 60 -18.51 12.37 -14.99
C GLN A 60 -17.40 11.32 -14.90
N TYR A 61 -16.55 11.38 -13.86
CA TYR A 61 -15.47 10.44 -13.61
C TYR A 61 -15.86 9.36 -12.62
N TYR A 62 -16.58 9.72 -11.56
CA TYR A 62 -16.93 8.85 -10.45
C TYR A 62 -18.43 8.89 -10.18
N PRO A 63 -19.17 7.84 -10.53
CA PRO A 63 -20.64 7.84 -10.46
C PRO A 63 -21.19 7.83 -9.02
N SER A 64 -20.34 7.54 -8.03
CA SER A 64 -20.73 7.47 -6.62
C SER A 64 -19.61 7.88 -5.68
N THR A 65 -19.96 8.27 -4.45
CA THR A 65 -19.00 8.51 -3.37
C THR A 65 -18.14 7.28 -3.11
N GLY A 66 -18.73 6.09 -3.15
CA GLY A 66 -17.97 4.83 -2.96
C GLY A 66 -16.90 4.61 -4.03
N ALA A 67 -17.18 4.93 -5.29
CA ALA A 67 -16.20 4.86 -6.38
C ALA A 67 -15.07 5.89 -6.19
N LEU A 68 -15.41 7.09 -5.70
CA LEU A 68 -14.43 8.13 -5.40
C LEU A 68 -13.51 7.75 -4.24
N VAL A 69 -14.08 7.18 -3.17
CA VAL A 69 -13.31 6.64 -2.03
C VAL A 69 -12.39 5.51 -2.49
N ALA A 70 -12.91 4.58 -3.31
CA ALA A 70 -12.10 3.49 -3.85
C ALA A 70 -10.88 4.00 -4.63
N ALA A 71 -11.08 4.98 -5.52
CA ALA A 71 -9.98 5.58 -6.28
C ALA A 71 -8.96 6.29 -5.39
N ALA A 72 -9.40 6.97 -4.33
CA ALA A 72 -8.50 7.61 -3.36
C ALA A 72 -7.65 6.56 -2.61
N VAL A 73 -8.26 5.46 -2.17
CA VAL A 73 -7.57 4.35 -1.50
C VAL A 73 -6.55 3.70 -2.45
N GLU A 74 -6.97 3.38 -3.68
CA GLU A 74 -6.07 2.81 -4.69
C GLU A 74 -4.86 3.70 -4.95
N ALA A 75 -5.04 5.02 -5.03
CA ALA A 75 -3.95 5.96 -5.22
C ALA A 75 -2.95 5.96 -4.05
N ILE A 76 -3.42 5.87 -2.80
CA ILE A 76 -2.57 5.76 -1.61
C ILE A 76 -1.71 4.49 -1.66
N PHE A 77 -2.33 3.35 -1.98
CA PHE A 77 -1.60 2.09 -2.08
C PHE A 77 -0.63 2.07 -3.26
N ALA A 78 -1.00 2.61 -4.42
CA ALA A 78 -0.13 2.68 -5.59
C ALA A 78 1.14 3.51 -5.32
N GLU A 79 1.00 4.66 -4.64
CA GLU A 79 2.14 5.48 -4.21
C GLU A 79 3.06 4.69 -3.25
N ALA A 80 2.48 4.06 -2.23
CA ALA A 80 3.22 3.27 -1.27
C ALA A 80 3.94 2.09 -1.92
N ASN A 81 3.27 1.34 -2.79
CA ASN A 81 3.85 0.22 -3.53
C ASN A 81 5.04 0.66 -4.39
N THR A 82 4.93 1.79 -5.06
CA THR A 82 6.02 2.34 -5.89
C THR A 82 7.25 2.62 -5.02
N VAL A 83 7.08 3.31 -3.90
CA VAL A 83 8.18 3.66 -3.00
C VAL A 83 8.80 2.41 -2.39
N LEU A 84 7.99 1.48 -1.87
CA LEU A 84 8.50 0.28 -1.20
C LEU A 84 9.23 -0.66 -2.16
N SER A 85 8.68 -0.87 -3.36
CA SER A 85 9.33 -1.70 -4.39
C SER A 85 10.67 -1.13 -4.85
N ASP A 86 10.76 0.20 -5.02
CA ASP A 86 12.00 0.87 -5.42
C ASP A 86 13.09 0.74 -4.34
N VAL A 87 12.76 0.99 -3.06
CA VAL A 87 13.75 0.91 -1.96
C VAL A 87 14.24 -0.53 -1.74
N VAL A 88 13.34 -1.51 -1.82
CA VAL A 88 13.68 -2.92 -1.66
C VAL A 88 14.52 -3.43 -2.82
N GLY A 89 14.23 -3.00 -4.04
CA GLY A 89 14.95 -3.40 -5.25
C GLY A 89 16.41 -2.94 -5.32
N ARG A 90 16.87 -2.06 -4.41
CA ARG A 90 18.23 -1.50 -4.41
C ARG A 90 19.30 -2.39 -3.79
N THR A 91 18.95 -3.53 -3.20
CA THR A 91 19.90 -4.47 -2.59
C THR A 91 19.51 -5.91 -2.83
N GLY A 92 20.51 -6.79 -2.95
CA GLY A 92 20.32 -8.23 -3.07
C GLY A 92 20.25 -8.97 -1.73
N ASP A 93 20.66 -8.32 -0.63
CA ASP A 93 20.61 -8.92 0.70
C ASP A 93 19.17 -8.95 1.25
N PRO A 94 18.59 -10.12 1.52
CA PRO A 94 17.22 -10.24 2.02
C PRO A 94 16.97 -9.50 3.33
N ARG A 95 17.91 -9.53 4.27
CA ARG A 95 17.77 -8.84 5.56
C ARG A 95 17.76 -7.32 5.37
N GLU A 96 18.67 -6.81 4.55
CA GLU A 96 18.70 -5.40 4.21
C GLU A 96 17.43 -4.94 3.49
N ARG A 97 16.84 -5.79 2.64
CA ARG A 97 15.54 -5.51 2.00
C ARG A 97 14.43 -5.32 3.04
N ILE A 98 14.38 -6.18 4.06
CA ILE A 98 13.41 -6.07 5.16
C ILE A 98 13.63 -4.77 5.95
N HIS A 99 14.87 -4.44 6.30
CA HIS A 99 15.18 -3.20 7.02
C HIS A 99 14.76 -1.96 6.23
N ARG A 100 15.05 -1.92 4.94
CA ARG A 100 14.65 -0.81 4.06
C ARG A 100 13.15 -0.72 3.91
N TYR A 101 12.45 -1.86 3.81
CA TYR A 101 11.01 -1.88 3.79
C TYR A 101 10.42 -1.26 5.06
N ILE A 102 10.89 -1.67 6.25
CA ILE A 102 10.45 -1.14 7.53
C ILE A 102 10.67 0.38 7.60
N ALA A 103 11.86 0.84 7.26
CA ALA A 103 12.19 2.25 7.29
C ALA A 103 11.30 3.08 6.36
N ALA A 104 11.15 2.65 5.10
CA ALA A 104 10.32 3.34 4.12
C ALA A 104 8.83 3.31 4.50
N ALA A 105 8.33 2.19 5.04
CA ALA A 105 6.96 2.08 5.51
C ALA A 105 6.65 3.05 6.65
N LEU A 106 7.55 3.19 7.62
CA LEU A 106 7.40 4.14 8.72
C LEU A 106 7.56 5.59 8.27
N GLU A 107 8.44 5.86 7.30
CA GLU A 107 8.53 7.18 6.68
C GLU A 107 7.25 7.58 5.93
N LEU A 108 6.65 6.64 5.20
CA LEU A 108 5.36 6.87 4.52
C LEU A 108 4.24 7.12 5.53
N ALA A 109 4.19 6.34 6.60
CA ALA A 109 3.23 6.53 7.68
C ALA A 109 3.37 7.92 8.32
N ALA A 110 4.58 8.33 8.65
CA ALA A 110 4.85 9.63 9.28
C ALA A 110 4.48 10.82 8.40
N ARG A 111 4.54 10.67 7.07
CA ARG A 111 4.21 11.76 6.13
C ARG A 111 2.72 11.89 5.85
N ASN A 112 2.00 10.79 5.73
CA ASN A 112 0.71 10.77 5.03
C ASN A 112 -0.40 9.97 5.73
N HIS A 113 -0.30 9.57 6.99
CA HIS A 113 -1.28 8.65 7.57
C HIS A 113 -1.60 7.49 6.58
N GLY A 114 -0.54 6.94 5.98
CA GLY A 114 -0.60 6.02 4.85
C GLY A 114 -1.24 4.66 5.16
N PRO A 115 -1.10 3.65 4.29
CA PRO A 115 -1.78 2.35 4.40
C PRO A 115 -1.35 1.52 5.62
N PHE A 116 -0.35 1.97 6.37
CA PHE A 116 0.09 1.39 7.65
C PHE A 116 -0.73 1.87 8.85
N HIS A 117 -1.48 2.97 8.70
CA HIS A 117 -2.52 3.32 9.64
C HIS A 117 -3.72 2.42 9.42
N PRO A 118 -4.38 1.92 10.46
CA PRO A 118 -5.63 1.22 10.29
C PRO A 118 -6.66 2.21 9.73
N LEU A 119 -6.71 2.33 8.40
CA LEU A 119 -7.96 2.72 7.75
C LEU A 119 -8.97 1.75 8.33
N SER A 120 -9.91 2.28 9.11
CA SER A 120 -10.96 1.43 9.68
C SER A 120 -11.67 0.78 8.48
N ILE A 121 -11.29 -0.46 8.16
CA ILE A 121 -11.90 -1.24 7.06
C ILE A 121 -13.42 -1.29 7.26
N VAL A 122 -13.86 -1.10 8.52
CA VAL A 122 -15.27 -1.03 8.92
C VAL A 122 -15.95 0.20 8.31
N ASP A 123 -15.24 1.31 8.17
CA ASP A 123 -15.78 2.56 7.62
C ASP A 123 -15.78 2.61 6.10
N LEU A 124 -15.06 1.68 5.44
CA LEU A 124 -15.05 1.60 3.99
C LEU A 124 -16.33 0.96 3.44
N PRO A 125 -16.83 1.45 2.29
CA PRO A 125 -17.93 0.81 1.59
C PRO A 125 -17.64 -0.70 1.36
N PRO A 126 -18.63 -1.59 1.48
CA PRO A 126 -18.42 -3.05 1.35
C PRO A 126 -17.72 -3.46 0.06
N MET A 127 -17.98 -2.74 -1.04
CA MET A 127 -17.34 -2.97 -2.34
C MET A 127 -15.83 -2.72 -2.33
N CYS A 128 -15.34 -1.84 -1.44
CA CYS A 128 -13.91 -1.51 -1.34
C CYS A 128 -13.13 -2.54 -0.52
N ARG A 129 -13.79 -3.32 0.34
CA ARG A 129 -13.10 -4.22 1.29
C ARG A 129 -12.31 -5.34 0.63
N ALA A 130 -12.84 -5.92 -0.45
CA ALA A 130 -12.14 -6.95 -1.21
C ALA A 130 -10.90 -6.36 -1.89
N ARG A 131 -11.07 -5.20 -2.54
CA ARG A 131 -9.98 -4.51 -3.23
C ARG A 131 -8.88 -4.06 -2.26
N VAL A 132 -9.24 -3.56 -1.08
CA VAL A 132 -8.26 -3.19 -0.05
C VAL A 132 -7.45 -4.40 0.42
N ARG A 133 -8.05 -5.59 0.49
CA ARG A 133 -7.30 -6.82 0.81
C ARG A 133 -6.26 -7.14 -0.27
N GLU A 134 -6.65 -7.09 -1.54
CA GLU A 134 -5.74 -7.29 -2.67
C GLU A 134 -4.60 -6.26 -2.65
N LEU A 135 -4.92 -4.99 -2.41
CA LEU A 135 -3.92 -3.92 -2.30
C LEU A 135 -2.94 -4.13 -1.15
N HIS A 136 -3.41 -4.68 -0.02
CA HIS A 136 -2.52 -5.07 1.09
C HIS A 136 -1.61 -6.24 0.72
N GLU A 137 -2.12 -7.24 0.01
CA GLU A 137 -1.30 -8.35 -0.49
C GLU A 137 -0.22 -7.84 -1.45
N GLU A 138 -0.58 -6.95 -2.38
CA GLU A 138 0.38 -6.28 -3.27
C GLU A 138 1.43 -5.47 -2.49
N LEU A 139 1.01 -4.74 -1.46
CA LEU A 139 1.88 -3.94 -0.60
C LEU A 139 2.91 -4.79 0.14
N LEU A 140 2.50 -5.95 0.62
CA LEU A 140 3.33 -6.87 1.39
C LEU A 140 4.21 -7.77 0.51
N ALA A 141 3.96 -7.86 -0.79
CA ALA A 141 4.69 -8.75 -1.68
C ALA A 141 6.22 -8.58 -1.65
N PRO A 142 6.81 -7.35 -1.62
CA PRO A 142 8.25 -7.17 -1.52
C PRO A 142 8.82 -7.65 -0.17
N LEU A 143 8.07 -7.49 0.91
CA LEU A 143 8.45 -7.98 2.24
C LEU A 143 8.39 -9.50 2.27
N HIS A 144 7.32 -10.08 1.71
CA HIS A 144 7.14 -11.53 1.62
C HIS A 144 8.29 -12.19 0.86
N ALA A 145 8.63 -11.68 -0.31
CA ALA A 145 9.76 -12.18 -1.10
C ALA A 145 11.09 -12.11 -0.34
N ALA A 146 11.33 -11.02 0.42
CA ALA A 146 12.54 -10.89 1.22
C ALA A 146 12.60 -11.89 2.40
N VAL A 147 11.45 -12.17 3.04
CA VAL A 147 11.34 -13.16 4.12
C VAL A 147 11.51 -14.59 3.59
N GLU A 148 10.94 -14.91 2.43
CA GLU A 148 11.14 -16.20 1.75
C GLU A 148 12.61 -16.45 1.39
N ASP A 149 13.29 -15.44 0.83
CA ASP A 149 14.71 -15.53 0.47
C ASP A 149 15.62 -15.73 1.69
N LEU A 150 15.18 -15.34 2.89
CA LEU A 150 15.88 -15.67 4.13
C LEU A 150 15.75 -17.13 4.54
N GLY A 151 14.81 -17.88 3.98
CA GLY A 151 14.57 -19.28 4.28
C GLY A 151 14.03 -19.51 5.70
N VAL A 152 13.19 -18.60 6.20
CA VAL A 152 12.51 -18.78 7.50
C VAL A 152 11.33 -19.74 7.37
N GLY A 153 11.00 -20.43 8.47
CA GLY A 153 9.78 -21.23 8.55
C GLY A 153 8.54 -20.33 8.61
N ASP A 154 7.43 -20.79 8.00
CA ASP A 154 6.13 -20.11 8.02
C ASP A 154 6.18 -18.61 7.65
N PRO A 155 6.65 -18.25 6.42
CA PRO A 155 6.88 -16.87 6.00
C PRO A 155 5.63 -15.98 6.11
N GLU A 156 4.45 -16.52 5.87
CA GLU A 156 3.16 -15.84 6.04
C GLU A 156 2.98 -15.27 7.46
N ILE A 157 3.27 -16.10 8.48
CA ILE A 157 3.15 -15.68 9.87
C ILE A 157 4.19 -14.60 10.18
N VAL A 158 5.42 -14.78 9.72
CA VAL A 158 6.52 -13.83 9.95
C VAL A 158 6.21 -12.47 9.31
N VAL A 159 5.71 -12.45 8.09
CA VAL A 159 5.27 -11.23 7.39
C VAL A 159 4.14 -10.54 8.13
N GLY A 160 3.13 -11.31 8.58
CA GLY A 160 2.02 -10.79 9.36
C GLY A 160 2.46 -10.13 10.68
N LEU A 161 3.39 -10.76 11.41
CA LEU A 161 3.96 -10.20 12.64
C LEU A 161 4.82 -8.95 12.37
N ALA A 162 5.64 -8.96 11.31
CA ALA A 162 6.42 -7.81 10.91
C ALA A 162 5.53 -6.62 10.52
N PHE A 163 4.48 -6.87 9.75
CA PHE A 163 3.49 -5.85 9.41
C PHE A 163 2.76 -5.30 10.64
N GLY A 164 2.38 -6.17 11.58
CA GLY A 164 1.80 -5.76 12.87
C GLY A 164 2.74 -4.85 13.67
N ALA A 165 4.04 -5.17 13.70
CA ALA A 165 5.05 -4.34 14.36
C ALA A 165 5.20 -2.97 13.68
N ILE A 166 5.22 -2.92 12.33
CA ILE A 166 5.26 -1.67 11.56
C ILE A 166 4.03 -0.82 11.86
N SER A 167 2.82 -1.42 11.84
CA SER A 167 1.58 -0.70 12.10
C SER A 167 1.53 -0.13 13.51
N ALA A 168 1.97 -0.90 14.51
CA ALA A 168 2.07 -0.42 15.89
C ALA A 168 3.10 0.72 16.04
N ALA A 169 4.25 0.61 15.36
CA ALA A 169 5.26 1.65 15.37
C ALA A 169 4.77 2.95 14.68
N ALA A 170 4.03 2.84 13.58
CA ALA A 170 3.39 3.98 12.92
C ALA A 170 2.46 4.74 13.87
N GLN A 171 1.60 4.02 14.61
CA GLN A 171 0.73 4.63 15.61
C GLN A 171 1.52 5.33 16.74
N LEU A 172 2.64 4.73 17.19
CA LEU A 172 3.49 5.36 18.20
C LEU A 172 4.13 6.66 17.68
N VAL A 173 4.49 6.71 16.40
CA VAL A 173 5.01 7.94 15.76
C VAL A 173 3.96 9.04 15.74
N ASP A 174 2.69 8.71 15.44
CA ASP A 174 1.58 9.67 15.50
C ASP A 174 1.34 10.22 16.91
N HIS A 175 1.60 9.39 17.92
CA HIS A 175 1.51 9.81 19.33
C HIS A 175 2.78 10.49 19.85
N GLY A 176 3.70 10.89 18.95
CA GLY A 176 4.87 11.70 19.28
C GLY A 176 6.16 10.92 19.52
N THR A 177 6.20 9.61 19.27
CA THR A 177 7.46 8.86 19.27
C THR A 177 8.34 9.30 18.10
N HIS A 178 9.61 9.52 18.34
CA HIS A 178 10.55 9.93 17.30
C HIS A 178 10.69 8.85 16.22
N LEU A 179 10.50 9.20 14.93
CA LEU A 179 10.53 8.26 13.80
C LEU A 179 11.79 7.40 13.80
N ALA A 180 12.99 7.99 13.97
CA ALA A 180 14.23 7.25 13.98
C ALA A 180 14.29 6.19 15.10
N ALA A 181 13.80 6.54 16.30
CA ALA A 181 13.75 5.61 17.43
C ALA A 181 12.72 4.48 17.21
N ALA A 182 11.57 4.80 16.63
CA ALA A 182 10.55 3.80 16.27
C ALA A 182 11.10 2.84 15.23
N THR A 183 11.74 3.35 14.18
CA THR A 183 12.35 2.55 13.10
C THR A 183 13.43 1.60 13.66
N GLU A 184 14.39 2.11 14.43
CA GLU A 184 15.46 1.29 15.01
C GLU A 184 14.91 0.17 15.88
N ARG A 185 13.92 0.46 16.72
CA ARG A 185 13.32 -0.54 17.61
C ARG A 185 12.52 -1.57 16.84
N THR A 186 11.78 -1.16 15.82
CA THR A 186 11.00 -2.08 14.96
C THR A 186 11.93 -3.01 14.20
N VAL A 187 13.01 -2.50 13.60
CA VAL A 187 14.02 -3.33 12.93
C VAL A 187 14.59 -4.37 13.89
N ARG A 188 15.04 -3.97 15.07
CA ARG A 188 15.59 -4.92 16.07
C ARG A 188 14.59 -5.96 16.52
N PHE A 189 13.32 -5.57 16.69
CA PHE A 189 12.26 -6.50 17.08
C PHE A 189 11.99 -7.53 15.99
N VAL A 190 11.90 -7.08 14.73
CA VAL A 190 11.68 -7.96 13.57
C VAL A 190 12.90 -8.88 13.37
N ASP A 191 14.13 -8.37 13.48
CA ASP A 191 15.35 -9.18 13.39
C ASP A 191 15.38 -10.31 14.41
N ALA A 192 15.04 -10.05 15.67
CA ALA A 192 14.97 -11.08 16.70
C ALA A 192 13.91 -12.15 16.37
N GLY A 193 12.78 -11.73 15.80
CA GLY A 193 11.74 -12.65 15.32
C GLY A 193 12.22 -13.53 14.16
N LEU A 194 12.90 -12.92 13.17
CA LEU A 194 13.48 -13.63 12.03
C LEU A 194 14.52 -14.66 12.46
N ASP A 195 15.42 -14.31 13.39
CA ASP A 195 16.43 -15.22 13.90
C ASP A 195 15.80 -16.40 14.66
N SER A 196 14.74 -16.14 15.44
CA SER A 196 13.98 -17.18 16.14
C SER A 196 13.26 -18.12 15.16
N ALA A 197 12.64 -17.56 14.12
CA ALA A 197 11.93 -18.35 13.10
C ALA A 197 12.89 -19.24 12.29
N ARG A 198 14.09 -18.76 11.97
CA ARG A 198 15.14 -19.55 11.31
C ARG A 198 15.65 -20.70 12.20
N ALA A 199 15.87 -20.45 13.48
CA ALA A 199 16.29 -21.48 14.43
C ALA A 199 15.24 -22.58 14.56
N SER A 200 13.97 -22.23 14.59
CA SER A 200 12.85 -23.16 14.68
C SER A 200 12.69 -23.99 13.39
N GLY A 201 12.86 -23.38 12.21
CA GLY A 201 12.81 -24.08 10.92
C GLY A 201 13.95 -25.10 10.74
N ALA A 202 15.13 -24.82 11.29
CA ALA A 202 16.26 -25.73 11.24
C ALA A 202 16.08 -26.96 12.16
N SER A 203 15.22 -26.87 13.17
CA SER A 203 15.00 -27.90 14.19
C SER A 203 13.75 -28.76 13.97
N GLY A 204 12.92 -28.44 12.97
CA GLY A 204 11.67 -29.14 12.68
C GLY A 204 11.88 -30.47 11.95
N PRO A 205 11.12 -31.54 12.26
CA PRO A 205 11.19 -32.81 11.54
C PRO A 205 10.73 -32.55 10.08
N ARG A 206 11.60 -32.95 9.12
CA ARG A 206 11.22 -32.99 7.69
C ARG A 206 9.87 -33.70 7.58
N ARG A 207 8.79 -32.98 7.27
CA ARG A 207 7.50 -33.55 6.93
C ARG A 207 7.74 -34.55 5.79
N ARG A 208 7.74 -35.85 6.13
CA ARG A 208 7.70 -36.91 5.12
C ARG A 208 6.46 -36.63 4.28
N ALA A 209 6.66 -36.50 2.98
CA ALA A 209 5.58 -36.46 2.00
C ALA A 209 4.70 -37.70 2.27
N SER A 210 3.53 -37.50 2.86
CA SER A 210 2.50 -38.50 2.97
C SER A 210 1.96 -38.68 1.56
N THR A 211 2.40 -39.71 0.88
CA THR A 211 1.76 -40.24 -0.32
C THR A 211 0.36 -40.67 0.10
N ARG A 212 -0.64 -39.82 -0.12
CA ARG A 212 -2.04 -40.22 -0.09
C ARG A 212 -2.25 -41.23 -1.23
N SER A 213 -2.49 -42.48 -0.85
CA SER A 213 -3.02 -43.50 -1.72
C SER A 213 -4.40 -43.07 -2.22
N PRO A 214 -4.71 -43.20 -3.53
CA PRO A 214 -6.01 -42.90 -4.04
C PRO A 214 -6.95 -44.13 -3.92
N ALA A 215 -7.45 -44.38 -2.71
CA ALA A 215 -8.50 -45.34 -2.49
C ALA A 215 -9.25 -44.93 -1.21
N ASP A 216 -10.28 -44.08 -1.38
CA ASP A 216 -11.50 -44.02 -0.59
C ASP A 216 -12.35 -42.82 -1.09
N SER A 217 -12.95 -43.06 -2.27
CA SER A 217 -14.04 -42.23 -2.75
C SER A 217 -15.23 -43.18 -2.97
N ALA A 218 -15.91 -43.53 -1.89
CA ALA A 218 -17.27 -44.03 -1.97
C ALA A 218 -18.00 -43.86 -0.64
N ALA A 219 -19.20 -43.34 -0.70
CA ALA A 219 -20.22 -43.23 0.33
C ALA A 219 -20.14 -42.04 1.30
N PHE A 220 -20.91 -40.97 1.06
CA PHE A 220 -22.16 -40.75 1.81
C PHE A 220 -23.04 -39.69 1.10
N CYS A 221 -24.34 -39.99 1.03
CA CYS A 221 -25.47 -39.20 0.52
C CYS A 221 -25.50 -37.73 0.97
#